data_f67c2e6236de77353d05a664d7812196
#
_entry.id   f67c2e6236de77353d05a664d7812196
#
_cell.length_a   1.000
_cell.length_b   1.000
_cell.length_c   1.000
_cell.angle_alpha   90.00
_cell.angle_beta   90.00
_cell.angle_gamma   90.00
#
_symmetry.space_group_name_H-M   'P 1'
#
loop_
_entity.id
_entity.type
_entity.pdbx_description
1 polymer ?
#
loop_
_entity_poly.entity_id
_entity_poly.type
_entity_poly.pdbx_seq_one_letter_code
_entity_poly.pdbx_strand_id
1 'polypeptide(L)'
;MRAAKQSSTGAENHLLKALPENEVERLLSESTPVLLKRRQILYSSGNIIKFCYFPLNGMISVLSTTESGKSLILGIVGNEGFVGAAALLHPPIAPYEIMAQVETRALRVKAEVLRTEFKRGGKFQQLVMRYLHQVLSQISQSAVCHRFHTVAQCLACWLLISADRVQTEEFSLTQQCLSQMLGVPRTNITMIAAKFQDAGLINYRYGKIKIVDRQRLEKAACECYQVAKQEK
;
A
#
# COMPACT_ATOMS: atom_id res chain seq x y z
N MET A 1 15.53 -1.83 -28.36
CA MET A 1 14.35 -0.99 -28.06
C MET A 1 13.43 -1.53 -26.93
N ARG A 2 13.28 -2.85 -26.70
CA ARG A 2 12.49 -3.39 -25.55
C ARG A 2 13.15 -3.11 -24.19
N ALA A 3 14.47 -3.26 -24.03
CA ALA A 3 15.18 -3.05 -22.76
C ALA A 3 15.15 -1.59 -22.28
N ALA A 4 15.33 -0.61 -23.17
CA ALA A 4 15.29 0.82 -22.81
C ALA A 4 13.89 1.28 -22.35
N LYS A 5 12.80 0.68 -22.88
CA LYS A 5 11.42 0.98 -22.48
C LYS A 5 11.05 0.31 -21.13
N GLN A 6 11.72 -0.80 -20.77
CA GLN A 6 11.56 -1.48 -19.48
C GLN A 6 12.34 -0.79 -18.35
N SER A 7 13.53 -0.23 -18.63
CA SER A 7 14.32 0.47 -17.61
C SER A 7 13.63 1.76 -17.12
N SER A 8 12.96 2.52 -18.02
CA SER A 8 12.18 3.70 -17.61
C SER A 8 10.96 3.34 -16.75
N THR A 9 10.38 2.16 -16.95
CA THR A 9 9.19 1.69 -16.21
C THR A 9 9.53 1.26 -14.78
N GLY A 10 10.71 0.66 -14.56
CA GLY A 10 11.17 0.28 -13.21
C GLY A 10 11.49 1.47 -12.31
N ALA A 11 11.90 2.60 -12.91
CA ALA A 11 12.24 3.82 -12.17
C ALA A 11 11.06 4.50 -11.44
N GLU A 12 9.81 4.11 -11.74
CA GLU A 12 8.63 4.62 -11.04
C GLU A 12 8.42 3.94 -9.66
N ASN A 13 8.98 2.74 -9.44
CA ASN A 13 8.95 2.06 -8.14
C ASN A 13 10.24 2.34 -7.35
N HIS A 14 10.10 2.88 -6.14
CA HIS A 14 11.24 3.35 -5.34
C HIS A 14 12.19 2.24 -4.91
N LEU A 15 11.67 1.04 -4.62
CA LEU A 15 12.51 -0.10 -4.26
C LEU A 15 13.36 -0.55 -5.46
N LEU A 16 12.76 -0.65 -6.64
CA LEU A 16 13.49 -1.01 -7.86
C LEU A 16 14.49 0.09 -8.26
N LYS A 17 14.13 1.37 -8.10
CA LYS A 17 15.01 2.51 -8.37
C LYS A 17 16.26 2.53 -7.49
N ALA A 18 16.18 2.00 -6.27
CA ALA A 18 17.28 1.97 -5.32
C ALA A 18 18.27 0.80 -5.54
N LEU A 19 18.00 -0.07 -6.52
CA LEU A 19 18.86 -1.19 -6.87
C LEU A 19 20.00 -0.77 -7.82
N PRO A 20 21.17 -1.43 -7.74
CA PRO A 20 22.19 -1.37 -8.78
C PRO A 20 21.63 -1.84 -10.13
N GLU A 21 22.16 -1.29 -11.23
CA GLU A 21 21.69 -1.55 -12.58
C GLU A 21 21.64 -3.06 -12.92
N ASN A 22 22.69 -3.79 -12.56
CA ASN A 22 22.78 -5.24 -12.78
C ASN A 22 21.74 -6.06 -12.01
N GLU A 23 21.30 -5.61 -10.82
CA GLU A 23 20.25 -6.29 -10.05
C GLU A 23 18.86 -5.94 -10.61
N VAL A 24 18.63 -4.67 -10.96
CA VAL A 24 17.35 -4.25 -11.53
C VAL A 24 17.12 -4.87 -12.91
N GLU A 25 18.14 -4.96 -13.76
CA GLU A 25 18.04 -5.61 -15.07
C GLU A 25 17.61 -7.07 -14.97
N ARG A 26 18.19 -7.84 -14.05
CA ARG A 26 17.80 -9.25 -13.81
C ARG A 26 16.33 -9.39 -13.39
N LEU A 27 15.82 -8.47 -12.57
CA LEU A 27 14.42 -8.47 -12.16
C LEU A 27 13.49 -8.01 -13.28
N LEU A 28 13.88 -6.98 -14.04
CA LEU A 28 13.08 -6.44 -15.13
C LEU A 28 12.99 -7.38 -16.32
N SER A 29 14.06 -8.14 -16.65
CA SER A 29 14.03 -9.12 -17.74
C SER A 29 12.97 -10.21 -17.53
N GLU A 30 12.67 -10.54 -16.27
CA GLU A 30 11.67 -11.54 -15.86
C GLU A 30 10.34 -10.93 -15.43
N SER A 31 10.18 -9.60 -15.61
CA SER A 31 8.97 -8.89 -15.23
C SER A 31 8.00 -8.75 -16.40
N THR A 32 6.72 -8.63 -16.07
CA THR A 32 5.64 -8.33 -17.03
C THR A 32 4.87 -7.11 -16.54
N PRO A 33 4.80 -6.01 -17.31
CA PRO A 33 3.90 -4.91 -16.99
C PRO A 33 2.43 -5.38 -17.03
N VAL A 34 1.68 -5.02 -16.00
CA VAL A 34 0.26 -5.37 -15.87
C VAL A 34 -0.55 -4.15 -15.41
N LEU A 35 -1.80 -4.10 -15.86
CA LEU A 35 -2.79 -3.15 -15.37
C LEU A 35 -3.77 -3.92 -14.46
N LEU A 36 -3.73 -3.62 -13.17
CA LEU A 36 -4.61 -4.19 -12.18
C LEU A 36 -5.88 -3.35 -12.12
N LYS A 37 -7.02 -3.99 -12.33
CA LYS A 37 -8.33 -3.30 -12.26
C LYS A 37 -8.68 -3.01 -10.80
N ARG A 38 -9.43 -1.94 -10.59
CA ARG A 38 -9.99 -1.65 -9.27
C ARG A 38 -10.76 -2.85 -8.72
N ARG A 39 -10.54 -3.19 -7.44
CA ARG A 39 -11.07 -4.36 -6.72
C ARG A 39 -10.61 -5.72 -7.25
N GLN A 40 -9.60 -5.76 -8.09
CA GLN A 40 -9.00 -7.01 -8.51
C GLN A 40 -8.26 -7.65 -7.33
N ILE A 41 -8.66 -8.87 -6.97
CA ILE A 41 -7.93 -9.71 -6.00
C ILE A 41 -6.75 -10.33 -6.73
N LEU A 42 -5.55 -10.15 -6.17
CA LEU A 42 -4.30 -10.71 -6.71
C LEU A 42 -4.05 -12.11 -6.17
N TYR A 43 -4.32 -12.30 -4.89
CA TYR A 43 -4.40 -13.61 -4.24
C TYR A 43 -5.16 -13.50 -2.92
N SER A 44 -5.79 -14.62 -2.53
CA SER A 44 -6.55 -14.74 -1.28
C SER A 44 -5.68 -15.37 -0.19
N SER A 45 -6.05 -15.18 1.06
CA SER A 45 -5.43 -15.85 2.21
C SER A 45 -5.42 -17.37 2.02
N GLY A 46 -4.33 -18.04 2.40
CA GLY A 46 -4.13 -19.47 2.25
C GLY A 46 -3.61 -19.92 0.87
N ASN A 47 -3.63 -19.05 -0.13
CA ASN A 47 -3.15 -19.40 -1.47
C ASN A 47 -1.62 -19.35 -1.57
N ILE A 48 -1.05 -20.20 -2.44
CA ILE A 48 0.38 -20.11 -2.78
C ILE A 48 0.61 -18.84 -3.60
N ILE A 49 1.58 -18.04 -3.18
CA ILE A 49 1.98 -16.83 -3.89
C ILE A 49 2.85 -17.20 -5.09
N LYS A 50 2.28 -17.12 -6.29
CA LYS A 50 2.98 -17.41 -7.55
C LYS A 50 3.67 -16.18 -8.13
N PHE A 51 3.15 -14.99 -7.85
CA PHE A 51 3.65 -13.72 -8.38
C PHE A 51 3.75 -12.67 -7.29
N CYS A 52 4.73 -11.79 -7.42
CA CYS A 52 4.86 -10.57 -6.64
C CYS A 52 4.60 -9.38 -7.57
N TYR A 53 4.13 -8.26 -7.00
CA TYR A 53 3.77 -7.08 -7.79
C TYR A 53 4.44 -5.85 -7.21
N PHE A 54 5.14 -5.10 -8.06
CA PHE A 54 5.74 -3.81 -7.77
C PHE A 54 4.85 -2.71 -8.36
N PRO A 55 4.03 -2.02 -7.56
CA PRO A 55 3.22 -0.92 -8.05
C PRO A 55 4.10 0.19 -8.62
N LEU A 56 3.69 0.74 -9.75
CA LEU A 56 4.32 1.91 -10.37
C LEU A 56 3.54 3.18 -10.03
N ASN A 57 2.25 3.02 -9.83
CA ASN A 57 1.32 4.02 -9.32
C ASN A 57 0.18 3.32 -8.58
N GLY A 58 -0.83 4.08 -8.15
CA GLY A 58 -2.03 3.51 -7.54
C GLY A 58 -1.82 2.97 -6.14
N MET A 59 -2.66 2.00 -5.73
CA MET A 59 -2.70 1.55 -4.35
C MET A 59 -3.20 0.11 -4.26
N ILE A 60 -2.45 -0.75 -3.59
CA ILE A 60 -2.79 -2.14 -3.29
C ILE A 60 -2.97 -2.27 -1.78
N SER A 61 -4.04 -2.91 -1.33
CA SER A 61 -4.32 -3.16 0.08
C SER A 61 -4.01 -4.60 0.48
N VAL A 62 -3.59 -4.73 1.72
CA VAL A 62 -3.44 -5.97 2.46
C VAL A 62 -4.64 -6.09 3.39
N LEU A 63 -5.48 -7.10 3.19
CA LEU A 63 -6.73 -7.28 3.93
C LEU A 63 -6.70 -8.56 4.77
N SER A 64 -7.21 -8.44 5.99
CA SER A 64 -7.57 -9.60 6.80
C SER A 64 -9.10 -9.66 6.94
N THR A 65 -9.66 -10.84 6.75
CA THR A 65 -11.11 -11.07 6.87
C THR A 65 -11.36 -12.14 7.92
N THR A 66 -12.26 -11.85 8.86
CA THR A 66 -12.68 -12.78 9.90
C THR A 66 -13.67 -13.81 9.34
N GLU A 67 -13.90 -14.91 10.07
CA GLU A 67 -14.91 -15.91 9.73
C GLU A 67 -16.33 -15.31 9.60
N SER A 68 -16.62 -14.26 10.39
CA SER A 68 -17.90 -13.54 10.31
C SER A 68 -18.00 -12.59 9.11
N GLY A 69 -17.00 -12.55 8.21
CA GLY A 69 -16.98 -11.71 7.00
C GLY A 69 -16.59 -10.24 7.22
N LYS A 70 -16.20 -9.86 8.44
CA LYS A 70 -15.68 -8.50 8.71
C LYS A 70 -14.25 -8.40 8.18
N SER A 71 -13.97 -7.37 7.39
CA SER A 71 -12.65 -7.15 6.79
C SER A 71 -11.98 -5.89 7.35
N LEU A 72 -10.68 -6.00 7.62
CA LEU A 72 -9.83 -4.88 8.02
C LEU A 72 -8.67 -4.75 7.03
N ILE A 73 -8.37 -3.54 6.58
CA ILE A 73 -7.17 -3.24 5.81
C ILE A 73 -6.03 -3.03 6.80
N LEU A 74 -5.07 -3.94 6.77
CA LEU A 74 -3.88 -3.92 7.65
C LEU A 74 -2.83 -2.93 7.17
N GLY A 75 -2.80 -2.66 5.85
CA GLY A 75 -1.87 -1.74 5.24
C GLY A 75 -2.19 -1.50 3.77
N ILE A 76 -1.57 -0.47 3.23
CA ILE A 76 -1.60 -0.13 1.81
C ILE A 76 -0.18 -0.04 1.27
N VAL A 77 0.00 -0.48 0.03
CA VAL A 77 1.28 -0.47 -0.68
C VAL A 77 1.11 0.32 -1.97
N GLY A 78 1.93 1.33 -2.14
CA GLY A 78 2.09 2.12 -3.35
C GLY A 78 3.41 1.81 -4.04
N ASN A 79 3.96 2.81 -4.73
CA ASN A 79 5.22 2.67 -5.45
C ASN A 79 6.48 2.63 -4.57
N GLU A 80 6.34 2.74 -3.24
CA GLU A 80 7.46 2.62 -2.30
C GLU A 80 7.89 1.17 -2.01
N GLY A 81 7.05 0.19 -2.35
CA GLY A 81 7.29 -1.21 -1.99
C GLY A 81 6.76 -2.22 -3.01
N PHE A 82 6.46 -3.40 -2.55
CA PHE A 82 5.87 -4.46 -3.35
C PHE A 82 4.97 -5.36 -2.50
N VAL A 83 4.06 -6.10 -3.14
CA VAL A 83 3.22 -7.10 -2.50
C VAL A 83 3.67 -8.51 -2.90
N GLY A 84 3.48 -9.46 -1.99
CA GLY A 84 3.93 -10.83 -2.16
C GLY A 84 5.22 -11.15 -1.40
N ALA A 85 5.67 -10.28 -0.51
CA ALA A 85 6.90 -10.47 0.27
C ALA A 85 6.90 -11.79 1.08
N ALA A 86 5.75 -12.28 1.51
CA ALA A 86 5.62 -13.58 2.17
C ALA A 86 6.12 -14.75 1.29
N ALA A 87 6.19 -14.59 -0.04
CA ALA A 87 6.78 -15.59 -0.92
C ALA A 87 8.29 -15.76 -0.74
N LEU A 88 8.97 -14.76 -0.17
CA LEU A 88 10.42 -14.82 0.15
C LEU A 88 10.66 -15.49 1.50
N LEU A 89 9.63 -15.57 2.33
CA LEU A 89 9.62 -16.29 3.60
C LEU A 89 9.10 -17.71 3.37
N HIS A 90 9.18 -18.57 4.35
CA HIS A 90 8.70 -19.94 4.25
C HIS A 90 7.62 -20.22 5.31
N PRO A 91 6.48 -20.79 4.93
CA PRO A 91 6.02 -21.21 3.60
C PRO A 91 5.57 -20.05 2.70
N PRO A 92 5.58 -20.22 1.35
CA PRO A 92 5.19 -19.17 0.40
C PRO A 92 3.66 -19.07 0.26
N ILE A 93 2.98 -19.04 1.38
CA ILE A 93 1.52 -18.98 1.48
C ILE A 93 1.13 -17.55 1.84
N ALA A 94 0.10 -17.02 1.20
CA ALA A 94 -0.43 -15.70 1.49
C ALA A 94 -1.13 -15.71 2.87
N PRO A 95 -0.63 -14.94 3.85
CA PRO A 95 -1.30 -14.84 5.16
C PRO A 95 -2.54 -13.95 5.10
N TYR A 96 -2.65 -13.10 4.05
CA TYR A 96 -3.71 -12.12 3.87
C TYR A 96 -4.19 -12.09 2.41
N GLU A 97 -5.38 -11.53 2.20
CA GLU A 97 -5.86 -11.19 0.87
C GLU A 97 -5.18 -9.91 0.38
N ILE A 98 -4.81 -9.88 -0.90
CA ILE A 98 -4.22 -8.71 -1.55
C ILE A 98 -5.13 -8.25 -2.68
N MET A 99 -5.51 -6.97 -2.66
CA MET A 99 -6.48 -6.40 -3.60
C MET A 99 -6.05 -5.01 -4.06
N ALA A 100 -6.16 -4.75 -5.37
CA ALA A 100 -5.97 -3.40 -5.91
C ALA A 100 -7.15 -2.50 -5.51
N GLN A 101 -6.89 -1.43 -4.74
CA GLN A 101 -7.94 -0.50 -4.29
C GLN A 101 -8.39 0.45 -5.40
N VAL A 102 -7.45 0.85 -6.23
CA VAL A 102 -7.66 1.67 -7.43
C VAL A 102 -7.04 0.97 -8.62
N GLU A 103 -7.30 1.46 -9.82
CA GLU A 103 -6.57 1.01 -10.99
C GLU A 103 -5.07 1.28 -10.79
N THR A 104 -4.25 0.24 -10.97
CA THR A 104 -2.83 0.26 -10.58
C THR A 104 -1.99 -0.35 -11.69
N ARG A 105 -1.04 0.42 -12.23
CA ARG A 105 0.03 -0.13 -13.07
C ARG A 105 1.07 -0.77 -12.17
N ALA A 106 1.49 -1.98 -12.50
CA ALA A 106 2.49 -2.71 -11.73
C ALA A 106 3.40 -3.55 -12.62
N LEU A 107 4.59 -3.85 -12.11
CA LEU A 107 5.43 -4.93 -12.65
C LEU A 107 5.14 -6.20 -11.88
N ARG A 108 4.75 -7.24 -12.60
CA ARG A 108 4.51 -8.58 -12.06
C ARG A 108 5.75 -9.43 -12.30
N VAL A 109 6.28 -10.03 -11.25
CA VAL A 109 7.45 -10.91 -11.28
C VAL A 109 7.08 -12.25 -10.65
N LYS A 110 7.56 -13.36 -11.21
CA LYS A 110 7.37 -14.69 -10.59
C LYS A 110 8.03 -14.72 -9.21
N ALA A 111 7.33 -15.30 -8.23
CA ALA A 111 7.84 -15.42 -6.86
C ALA A 111 9.17 -16.18 -6.77
N GLU A 112 9.37 -17.17 -7.65
CA GLU A 112 10.60 -17.95 -7.73
C GLU A 112 11.81 -17.11 -8.15
N VAL A 113 11.62 -16.18 -9.10
CA VAL A 113 12.65 -15.24 -9.56
C VAL A 113 13.09 -14.34 -8.41
N LEU A 114 12.11 -13.73 -7.72
CA LEU A 114 12.42 -12.90 -6.55
C LEU A 114 13.10 -13.69 -5.44
N ARG A 115 12.68 -14.93 -5.19
CA ARG A 115 13.29 -15.80 -4.19
C ARG A 115 14.74 -16.13 -4.54
N THR A 116 15.02 -16.40 -5.80
CA THR A 116 16.38 -16.65 -6.29
C THR A 116 17.25 -15.42 -6.09
N GLU A 117 16.76 -14.24 -6.48
CA GLU A 117 17.51 -12.99 -6.32
C GLU A 117 17.70 -12.64 -4.83
N PHE A 118 16.72 -12.86 -3.99
CA PHE A 118 16.81 -12.66 -2.54
C PHE A 118 17.87 -13.57 -1.91
N LYS A 119 17.94 -14.84 -2.33
CA LYS A 119 18.96 -15.80 -1.84
C LYS A 119 20.38 -15.48 -2.31
N ARG A 120 20.55 -14.78 -3.43
CA ARG A 120 21.87 -14.31 -3.88
C ARG A 120 22.51 -13.30 -2.93
N GLY A 121 21.71 -12.66 -2.07
CA GLY A 121 22.16 -11.56 -1.24
C GLY A 121 22.18 -10.24 -2.02
N GLY A 122 23.13 -9.37 -1.72
CA GLY A 122 23.28 -8.09 -2.42
C GLY A 122 22.33 -7.00 -1.94
N LYS A 123 22.14 -5.98 -2.78
CA LYS A 123 21.33 -4.81 -2.45
C LYS A 123 19.85 -5.12 -2.39
N PHE A 124 19.35 -6.00 -3.26
CA PHE A 124 17.96 -6.42 -3.26
C PHE A 124 17.55 -7.03 -1.91
N GLN A 125 18.35 -7.97 -1.38
CA GLN A 125 18.07 -8.57 -0.07
C GLN A 125 18.03 -7.50 1.03
N GLN A 126 19.01 -6.60 1.07
CA GLN A 126 19.08 -5.53 2.07
C GLN A 126 17.84 -4.62 2.01
N LEU A 127 17.42 -4.22 0.81
CA LEU A 127 16.24 -3.37 0.63
C LEU A 127 14.95 -4.10 1.02
N VAL A 128 14.82 -5.38 0.67
CA VAL A 128 13.66 -6.20 1.07
C VAL A 128 13.60 -6.34 2.60
N MET A 129 14.72 -6.62 3.27
CA MET A 129 14.75 -6.72 4.74
C MET A 129 14.38 -5.39 5.41
N ARG A 130 14.88 -4.27 4.88
CA ARG A 130 14.49 -2.93 5.35
C ARG A 130 13.00 -2.67 5.14
N TYR A 131 12.48 -3.00 3.96
CA TYR A 131 11.06 -2.87 3.64
C TYR A 131 10.18 -3.71 4.57
N LEU A 132 10.56 -4.96 4.84
CA LEU A 132 9.84 -5.83 5.79
C LEU A 132 9.83 -5.26 7.22
N HIS A 133 10.96 -4.68 7.66
CA HIS A 133 11.03 -3.98 8.94
C HIS A 133 10.03 -2.80 8.97
N GLN A 134 9.99 -1.98 7.91
CA GLN A 134 9.03 -0.87 7.80
C GLN A 134 7.57 -1.35 7.83
N VAL A 135 7.25 -2.43 7.12
CA VAL A 135 5.91 -3.03 7.13
C VAL A 135 5.51 -3.50 8.54
N LEU A 136 6.42 -4.17 9.26
CA LEU A 136 6.18 -4.60 10.64
C LEU A 136 5.92 -3.41 11.57
N SER A 137 6.74 -2.37 11.46
CA SER A 137 6.60 -1.14 12.23
C SER A 137 5.25 -0.47 11.97
N GLN A 138 4.85 -0.33 10.69
CA GLN A 138 3.55 0.24 10.31
C GLN A 138 2.37 -0.57 10.86
N ILE A 139 2.42 -1.90 10.79
CA ILE A 139 1.36 -2.76 11.34
C ILE A 139 1.28 -2.59 12.85
N SER A 140 2.41 -2.57 13.55
CA SER A 140 2.47 -2.35 14.99
C SER A 140 1.92 -0.98 15.38
N GLN A 141 2.31 0.08 14.66
CA GLN A 141 1.80 1.44 14.88
C GLN A 141 0.30 1.54 14.59
N SER A 142 -0.20 0.82 13.58
CA SER A 142 -1.63 0.76 13.26
C SER A 142 -2.44 0.16 14.44
N ALA A 143 -1.94 -0.89 15.09
CA ALA A 143 -2.58 -1.48 16.26
C ALA A 143 -2.68 -0.46 17.43
N VAL A 144 -1.61 0.29 17.70
CA VAL A 144 -1.60 1.38 18.68
C VAL A 144 -2.60 2.46 18.30
N CYS A 145 -2.58 2.89 17.03
CA CYS A 145 -3.46 3.92 16.50
C CYS A 145 -4.94 3.55 16.70
N HIS A 146 -5.35 2.35 16.30
CA HIS A 146 -6.73 1.89 16.45
C HIS A 146 -7.18 1.75 17.90
N ARG A 147 -6.26 1.51 18.82
CA ARG A 147 -6.59 1.29 20.24
C ARG A 147 -6.73 2.59 21.03
N PHE A 148 -5.89 3.60 20.74
CA PHE A 148 -5.72 4.76 21.61
C PHE A 148 -6.15 6.08 21.00
N HIS A 149 -6.37 6.15 19.69
CA HIS A 149 -6.78 7.39 19.03
C HIS A 149 -8.25 7.36 18.58
N THR A 150 -8.83 8.54 18.46
CA THR A 150 -10.21 8.69 17.98
C THR A 150 -10.30 8.33 16.50
N VAL A 151 -11.48 7.87 16.07
CA VAL A 151 -11.73 7.53 14.66
C VAL A 151 -11.44 8.71 13.72
N ALA A 152 -11.68 9.95 14.18
CA ALA A 152 -11.37 11.16 13.40
C ALA A 152 -9.85 11.32 13.20
N GLN A 153 -9.06 11.16 14.26
CA GLN A 153 -7.59 11.21 14.16
C GLN A 153 -7.04 10.11 13.25
N CYS A 154 -7.55 8.89 13.39
CA CYS A 154 -7.17 7.77 12.53
C CYS A 154 -7.57 8.03 11.07
N LEU A 155 -8.76 8.60 10.80
CA LEU A 155 -9.19 8.93 9.45
C LEU A 155 -8.26 9.98 8.83
N ALA A 156 -7.93 11.05 9.55
CA ALA A 156 -6.99 12.06 9.07
C ALA A 156 -5.62 11.44 8.73
N CYS A 157 -5.10 10.57 9.61
CA CYS A 157 -3.85 9.83 9.40
C CYS A 157 -3.90 8.98 8.11
N TRP A 158 -4.96 8.19 7.92
CA TRP A 158 -5.10 7.34 6.74
C TRP A 158 -5.28 8.13 5.44
N LEU A 159 -5.97 9.27 5.47
CA LEU A 159 -6.10 10.14 4.30
C LEU A 159 -4.74 10.70 3.89
N LEU A 160 -3.94 11.16 4.84
CA LEU A 160 -2.59 11.66 4.59
C LEU A 160 -1.66 10.56 4.05
N ILE A 161 -1.66 9.37 4.68
CA ILE A 161 -0.89 8.23 4.21
C ILE A 161 -1.30 7.85 2.78
N SER A 162 -2.61 7.86 2.47
CA SER A 162 -3.11 7.54 1.13
C SER A 162 -2.66 8.56 0.09
N ALA A 163 -2.74 9.85 0.39
CA ALA A 163 -2.24 10.92 -0.48
C ALA A 163 -0.74 10.77 -0.75
N ASP A 164 0.02 10.45 0.28
CA ASP A 164 1.46 10.21 0.19
C ASP A 164 1.80 8.99 -0.70
N ARG A 165 0.97 7.92 -0.66
CA ARG A 165 1.19 6.70 -1.48
C ARG A 165 0.89 6.95 -2.96
N VAL A 166 -0.18 7.69 -3.24
CA VAL A 166 -0.54 8.03 -4.63
C VAL A 166 0.16 9.28 -5.15
N GLN A 167 0.90 9.99 -4.30
CA GLN A 167 1.65 11.23 -4.61
C GLN A 167 0.77 12.34 -5.20
N THR A 168 -0.47 12.44 -4.71
CA THR A 168 -1.42 13.49 -5.10
C THR A 168 -2.39 13.77 -3.96
N GLU A 169 -2.83 15.02 -3.87
CA GLU A 169 -3.84 15.44 -2.90
C GLU A 169 -5.27 15.04 -3.33
N GLU A 170 -5.44 14.53 -4.56
CA GLU A 170 -6.73 14.06 -5.07
C GLU A 170 -6.64 12.58 -5.46
N PHE A 171 -7.47 11.74 -4.83
CA PHE A 171 -7.47 10.30 -5.02
C PHE A 171 -8.86 9.69 -4.76
N SER A 172 -9.03 8.44 -5.21
CA SER A 172 -10.30 7.73 -5.08
C SER A 172 -10.26 6.72 -3.93
N LEU A 173 -11.04 6.97 -2.88
CA LEU A 173 -11.33 6.02 -1.81
C LEU A 173 -12.81 6.07 -1.45
N THR A 174 -13.47 4.91 -1.45
CA THR A 174 -14.87 4.83 -1.05
C THR A 174 -15.00 4.84 0.48
N GLN A 175 -16.18 5.24 0.97
CA GLN A 175 -16.51 5.11 2.40
C GLN A 175 -16.40 3.66 2.89
N GLN A 176 -16.69 2.68 2.03
CA GLN A 176 -16.48 1.26 2.36
C GLN A 176 -15.00 0.94 2.58
N CYS A 177 -14.11 1.44 1.72
CA CYS A 177 -12.67 1.27 1.89
C CYS A 177 -12.18 1.91 3.19
N LEU A 178 -12.59 3.17 3.45
CA LEU A 178 -12.25 3.87 4.70
C LEU A 178 -12.81 3.16 5.95
N SER A 179 -14.03 2.60 5.85
CA SER A 179 -14.63 1.77 6.89
C SER A 179 -13.78 0.52 7.17
N GLN A 180 -13.27 -0.14 6.13
CA GLN A 180 -12.37 -1.28 6.27
C GLN A 180 -10.97 -0.89 6.79
N MET A 181 -10.46 0.30 6.44
CA MET A 181 -9.20 0.81 6.98
C MET A 181 -9.27 1.08 8.48
N LEU A 182 -10.43 1.53 8.97
CA LEU A 182 -10.59 1.93 10.36
C LEU A 182 -11.33 0.90 11.23
N GLY A 183 -11.84 -0.18 10.62
CA GLY A 183 -12.60 -1.21 11.35
C GLY A 183 -13.90 -0.69 11.98
N VAL A 184 -14.51 0.37 11.41
CA VAL A 184 -15.70 1.02 11.95
C VAL A 184 -16.85 1.03 10.92
N PRO A 185 -18.13 1.17 11.35
CA PRO A 185 -19.27 1.30 10.45
C PRO A 185 -19.13 2.48 9.47
N ARG A 186 -19.66 2.33 8.24
CA ARG A 186 -19.66 3.41 7.23
C ARG A 186 -20.31 4.70 7.72
N THR A 187 -21.32 4.60 8.58
CA THR A 187 -21.99 5.77 9.16
C THR A 187 -21.04 6.68 9.93
N ASN A 188 -20.08 6.09 10.67
CA ASN A 188 -19.05 6.85 11.36
C ASN A 188 -18.15 7.61 10.38
N ILE A 189 -17.76 6.94 9.29
CA ILE A 189 -16.95 7.55 8.23
C ILE A 189 -17.70 8.73 7.60
N THR A 190 -19.00 8.53 7.25
CA THR A 190 -19.82 9.58 6.65
C THR A 190 -19.89 10.81 7.54
N MET A 191 -20.16 10.62 8.84
CA MET A 191 -20.26 11.70 9.81
C MET A 191 -18.95 12.47 10.00
N ILE A 192 -17.81 11.74 10.09
CA ILE A 192 -16.51 12.40 10.30
C ILE A 192 -16.07 13.11 9.01
N ALA A 193 -16.27 12.49 7.84
CA ALA A 193 -15.95 13.11 6.57
C ALA A 193 -16.75 14.40 6.33
N ALA A 194 -18.05 14.43 6.72
CA ALA A 194 -18.84 15.65 6.69
C ALA A 194 -18.24 16.76 7.57
N LYS A 195 -17.86 16.44 8.82
CA LYS A 195 -17.18 17.39 9.71
C LYS A 195 -15.87 17.92 9.12
N PHE A 196 -15.08 17.06 8.45
CA PHE A 196 -13.86 17.49 7.79
C PHE A 196 -14.12 18.39 6.58
N GLN A 197 -15.21 18.16 5.84
CA GLN A 197 -15.66 19.06 4.76
C GLN A 197 -16.12 20.42 5.30
N ASP A 198 -16.97 20.42 6.32
CA ASP A 198 -17.48 21.65 6.94
C ASP A 198 -16.32 22.50 7.51
N ALA A 199 -15.28 21.84 8.02
CA ALA A 199 -14.05 22.49 8.48
C ALA A 199 -13.11 22.91 7.34
N GLY A 200 -13.40 22.59 6.06
CA GLY A 200 -12.57 22.92 4.92
C GLY A 200 -11.27 22.13 4.84
N LEU A 201 -11.18 20.96 5.50
CA LEU A 201 -9.97 20.12 5.48
C LEU A 201 -9.89 19.26 4.21
N ILE A 202 -11.03 18.73 3.77
CA ILE A 202 -11.16 17.88 2.59
C ILE A 202 -12.38 18.27 1.76
N ASN A 203 -12.40 17.82 0.50
CA ASN A 203 -13.62 17.74 -0.30
C ASN A 203 -13.83 16.26 -0.65
N TYR A 204 -15.03 15.72 -0.32
CA TYR A 204 -15.33 14.31 -0.53
C TYR A 204 -16.64 14.14 -1.29
N ARG A 205 -16.56 13.79 -2.56
CA ARG A 205 -17.72 13.57 -3.43
C ARG A 205 -17.55 12.30 -4.27
N TYR A 206 -18.58 11.44 -4.31
CA TYR A 206 -18.64 10.24 -5.16
C TYR A 206 -17.42 9.30 -5.05
N GLY A 207 -16.86 9.18 -3.84
CA GLY A 207 -15.69 8.35 -3.59
C GLY A 207 -14.35 8.98 -4.05
N LYS A 208 -14.36 10.24 -4.49
CA LYS A 208 -13.17 11.06 -4.71
C LYS A 208 -12.94 11.94 -3.50
N ILE A 209 -11.71 11.95 -3.03
CA ILE A 209 -11.25 12.76 -1.91
C ILE A 209 -10.20 13.72 -2.44
N LYS A 210 -10.34 14.99 -2.07
CA LYS A 210 -9.32 16.02 -2.26
C LYS A 210 -8.96 16.59 -0.91
N ILE A 211 -7.70 16.54 -0.52
CA ILE A 211 -7.18 17.26 0.64
C ILE A 211 -7.12 18.75 0.26
N VAL A 212 -7.83 19.60 0.97
CA VAL A 212 -7.93 21.05 0.72
C VAL A 212 -6.91 21.80 1.56
N ASP A 213 -6.80 21.45 2.83
CA ASP A 213 -5.83 22.03 3.75
C ASP A 213 -5.03 20.93 4.43
N ARG A 214 -3.87 20.58 3.84
CA ARG A 214 -3.01 19.54 4.34
C ARG A 214 -2.46 19.85 5.73
N GLN A 215 -2.06 21.09 5.99
CA GLN A 215 -1.45 21.44 7.28
C GLN A 215 -2.45 21.31 8.43
N ARG A 216 -3.70 21.74 8.22
CA ARG A 216 -4.75 21.54 9.22
C ARG A 216 -5.19 20.10 9.35
N LEU A 217 -5.16 19.31 8.27
CA LEU A 217 -5.42 17.87 8.33
C LEU A 217 -4.32 17.13 9.08
N GLU A 218 -3.04 17.51 8.92
CA GLU A 218 -1.92 16.98 9.72
C GLU A 218 -2.07 17.28 11.21
N LYS A 219 -2.57 18.46 11.59
CA LYS A 219 -2.90 18.80 12.98
C LYS A 219 -4.09 18.01 13.54
N ALA A 220 -5.01 17.59 12.67
CA ALA A 220 -6.16 16.76 13.04
C ALA A 220 -5.78 15.26 13.14
N ALA A 221 -4.66 14.86 12.57
CA ALA A 221 -4.15 13.49 12.66
C ALA A 221 -3.48 13.23 14.02
N CYS A 222 -3.30 11.94 14.36
CA CYS A 222 -2.46 11.55 15.49
C CYS A 222 -0.98 11.50 15.08
N GLU A 223 -0.11 11.44 16.07
CA GLU A 223 1.36 11.30 15.90
C GLU A 223 1.77 10.08 15.07
N CYS A 224 0.89 9.08 14.94
CA CYS A 224 1.13 7.90 14.10
C CYS A 224 1.40 8.26 12.64
N TYR A 225 0.88 9.39 12.14
CA TYR A 225 1.20 9.87 10.81
C TYR A 225 2.68 10.25 10.68
N GLN A 226 3.25 10.90 11.70
CA GLN A 226 4.67 11.27 11.68
C GLN A 226 5.58 10.05 11.68
N VAL A 227 5.21 9.00 12.44
CA VAL A 227 5.93 7.72 12.43
C VAL A 227 5.90 7.11 11.02
N ALA A 228 4.72 7.04 10.39
CA ALA A 228 4.57 6.52 9.04
C ALA A 228 5.33 7.35 7.97
N LYS A 229 5.55 8.65 8.21
CA LYS A 229 6.28 9.56 7.32
C LYS A 229 7.80 9.41 7.43
N GLN A 230 8.32 9.15 8.63
CA GLN A 230 9.76 8.98 8.88
C GLN A 230 10.33 7.67 8.33
N GLU A 231 9.48 6.68 8.10
CA GLU A 231 9.85 5.35 7.59
C GLU A 231 9.96 5.28 6.05
N LYS A 232 9.94 6.42 5.35
CA LYS A 232 10.07 6.49 3.88
C LYS A 232 11.53 6.47 3.41
#